data_4d2abe91abda33cf296ef2f1ccb3da1d
#
_entry.id   4d2abe91abda33cf296ef2f1ccb3da1d
#
_cell.length_a   1.000
_cell.length_b   1.000
_cell.length_c   1.000
_cell.angle_alpha   90.00
_cell.angle_beta   90.00
_cell.angle_gamma   90.00
#
_symmetry.space_group_name_H-M   'P 1'
#
loop_
_entity.id
_entity.type
_entity.pdbx_description
1 polymer ?
#
loop_
_entity_poly.entity_id
_entity_poly.type
_entity_poly.pdbx_seq_one_letter_code
_entity_poly.pdbx_strand_id
1 'polypeptide(L)'
;LVTEASSYVRAWIPAVRGFGGKMTASISVVDRNQCGADILREHGVEPHALVTVDSGLFEAAERIGRISPAQRAMLEAFREAPHGAMRAFLLEHPEFLQNALQSDQKTAQRAKLCIEQDLYHLQ
;
A
#
# COMPACT_ATOMS: atom_id res chain seq x y z
N LEU A 1 -9.35 -5.69 -0.90
CA LEU A 1 -8.03 -5.24 -0.46
C LEU A 1 -8.12 -3.81 0.05
N VAL A 2 -7.68 -3.59 1.27
CA VAL A 2 -7.54 -2.25 1.86
C VAL A 2 -6.07 -1.87 1.91
N THR A 3 -5.75 -0.63 1.53
CA THR A 3 -4.44 0.00 1.68
C THR A 3 -4.58 1.22 2.58
N GLU A 4 -4.82 2.39 2.00
CA GLU A 4 -5.01 3.68 2.68
C GLU A 4 -6.49 4.11 2.71
N ALA A 5 -7.42 3.19 2.51
CA ALA A 5 -8.87 3.39 2.50
C ALA A 5 -9.38 4.54 1.59
N SER A 6 -8.61 4.97 0.59
CA SER A 6 -8.93 6.14 -0.24
C SER A 6 -10.27 6.03 -0.98
N SER A 7 -10.64 4.84 -1.47
CA SER A 7 -11.94 4.60 -2.09
C SER A 7 -13.10 4.73 -1.12
N TYR A 8 -12.91 4.31 0.13
CA TYR A 8 -13.92 4.47 1.19
C TYR A 8 -14.17 5.95 1.46
N VAL A 9 -13.10 6.71 1.71
CA VAL A 9 -13.19 8.12 2.09
C VAL A 9 -13.73 8.99 0.95
N ARG A 10 -13.24 8.77 -0.28
CA ARG A 10 -13.58 9.62 -1.44
C ARG A 10 -14.92 9.29 -2.07
N ALA A 11 -15.36 8.03 -2.00
CA ALA A 11 -16.53 7.58 -2.75
C ALA A 11 -17.58 6.87 -1.89
N TRP A 12 -17.23 5.79 -1.19
CA TRP A 12 -18.23 4.88 -0.63
C TRP A 12 -18.93 5.46 0.59
N ILE A 13 -18.19 6.05 1.54
CA ILE A 13 -18.77 6.70 2.72
C ILE A 13 -19.67 7.88 2.31
N PRO A 14 -19.22 8.81 1.42
CA PRO A 14 -20.09 9.88 0.92
C PRO A 14 -21.34 9.37 0.19
N ALA A 15 -21.19 8.33 -0.65
CA ALA A 15 -22.34 7.78 -1.36
C ALA A 15 -23.39 7.19 -0.41
N VAL A 16 -22.99 6.39 0.57
CA VAL A 16 -23.91 5.83 1.57
C VAL A 16 -24.60 6.94 2.38
N ARG A 17 -23.86 7.96 2.78
CA ARG A 17 -24.42 9.13 3.48
C ARG A 17 -25.42 9.91 2.61
N GLY A 18 -25.13 10.05 1.31
CA GLY A 18 -26.02 10.73 0.34
C GLY A 18 -27.38 10.04 0.20
N PHE A 19 -27.45 8.72 0.43
CA PHE A 19 -28.70 7.95 0.49
C PHE A 19 -29.33 7.86 1.89
N GLY A 20 -28.86 8.68 2.85
CA GLY A 20 -29.36 8.66 4.23
C GLY A 20 -28.87 7.49 5.07
N GLY A 21 -27.93 6.68 4.56
CA GLY A 21 -27.33 5.56 5.28
C GLY A 21 -26.11 5.97 6.11
N LYS A 22 -25.68 5.06 6.99
CA LYS A 22 -24.44 5.18 7.74
C LYS A 22 -23.62 3.89 7.58
N MET A 23 -22.40 4.03 7.09
CA MET A 23 -21.44 2.94 7.08
C MET A 23 -20.82 2.82 8.46
N THR A 24 -21.03 1.72 9.17
CA THR A 24 -20.53 1.49 10.53
C THR A 24 -19.41 0.46 10.59
N ALA A 25 -19.33 -0.43 9.61
CA ALA A 25 -18.29 -1.44 9.52
C ALA A 25 -17.94 -1.74 8.06
N SER A 26 -16.77 -2.30 7.84
CA SER A 26 -16.33 -2.84 6.56
C SER A 26 -15.64 -4.18 6.73
N ILE A 27 -15.83 -5.08 5.76
CA ILE A 27 -15.13 -6.36 5.71
C ILE A 27 -14.31 -6.40 4.43
N SER A 28 -13.03 -6.69 4.56
CA SER A 28 -12.13 -6.90 3.43
C SER A 28 -11.47 -8.27 3.49
N VAL A 29 -11.08 -8.82 2.34
CA VAL A 29 -10.32 -10.08 2.32
C VAL A 29 -8.90 -9.84 2.84
N VAL A 30 -8.26 -8.76 2.39
CA VAL A 30 -6.88 -8.44 2.77
C VAL A 30 -6.78 -6.99 3.20
N ASP A 31 -6.18 -6.76 4.37
CA ASP A 31 -5.65 -5.46 4.78
C ASP A 31 -4.13 -5.46 4.59
N ARG A 32 -3.63 -4.50 3.83
CA ARG A 32 -2.18 -4.34 3.61
C ARG A 32 -1.44 -3.67 4.77
N ASN A 33 -2.18 -3.31 5.84
CA ASN A 33 -1.61 -2.68 7.03
C ASN A 33 -0.83 -1.38 6.72
N GLN A 34 -1.44 -0.54 5.88
CA GLN A 34 -0.91 0.76 5.44
C GLN A 34 -1.83 1.89 5.90
N CYS A 35 -2.07 1.99 7.21
CA CYS A 35 -2.93 2.97 7.89
C CYS A 35 -4.42 2.98 7.47
N GLY A 36 -4.86 2.14 6.54
CA GLY A 36 -6.25 2.13 6.07
C GLY A 36 -7.27 1.83 7.15
N ALA A 37 -6.94 0.93 8.10
CA ALA A 37 -7.78 0.60 9.22
C ALA A 37 -8.01 1.81 10.15
N ASP A 38 -6.96 2.58 10.45
CA ASP A 38 -7.05 3.75 11.32
C ASP A 38 -7.85 4.87 10.66
N ILE A 39 -7.61 5.11 9.37
CA ILE A 39 -8.40 6.06 8.57
C ILE A 39 -9.89 5.69 8.58
N LEU A 40 -10.25 4.41 8.46
CA LEU A 40 -11.63 3.96 8.52
C LEU A 40 -12.25 4.24 9.89
N ARG A 41 -11.54 3.96 10.99
CA ARG A 41 -12.00 4.25 12.37
C ARG A 41 -12.22 5.74 12.59
N GLU A 42 -11.33 6.60 12.09
CA GLU A 42 -11.49 8.07 12.13
C GLU A 42 -12.79 8.52 11.44
N HIS A 43 -13.23 7.79 10.42
CA HIS A 43 -14.50 8.05 9.72
C HIS A 43 -15.71 7.33 10.34
N GLY A 44 -15.54 6.66 11.49
CA GLY A 44 -16.59 5.95 12.21
C GLY A 44 -16.96 4.61 11.58
N VAL A 45 -16.04 3.99 10.81
CA VAL A 45 -16.21 2.68 10.17
C VAL A 45 -15.26 1.68 10.82
N GLU A 46 -15.78 0.65 11.51
CA GLU A 46 -14.95 -0.41 12.08
C GLU A 46 -14.46 -1.36 10.98
N PRO A 47 -13.14 -1.46 10.74
CA PRO A 47 -12.59 -2.34 9.72
C PRO A 47 -12.41 -3.77 10.26
N HIS A 48 -12.75 -4.74 9.42
CA HIS A 48 -12.46 -6.15 9.62
C HIS A 48 -11.74 -6.70 8.38
N ALA A 49 -10.73 -7.55 8.57
CA ALA A 49 -10.04 -8.23 7.48
C ALA A 49 -9.90 -9.73 7.79
N LEU A 50 -9.97 -10.57 6.76
CA LEU A 50 -9.70 -11.99 6.90
C LEU A 50 -8.20 -12.27 7.04
N VAL A 51 -7.37 -11.47 6.38
CA VAL A 51 -5.91 -11.55 6.41
C VAL A 51 -5.35 -10.14 6.51
N THR A 52 -4.39 -9.97 7.40
CA THR A 52 -3.58 -8.74 7.49
C THR A 52 -2.16 -9.03 7.04
N VAL A 53 -1.58 -8.12 6.25
CA VAL A 53 -0.17 -8.22 5.84
C VAL A 53 0.70 -7.71 6.99
N ASP A 54 1.25 -8.64 7.73
CA ASP A 54 2.08 -8.38 8.93
C ASP A 54 3.31 -9.29 8.96
N SER A 55 4.11 -9.16 10.01
CA SER A 55 5.32 -9.97 10.22
C SER A 55 5.00 -11.48 10.28
N GLY A 56 3.86 -11.86 10.86
CA GLY A 56 3.44 -13.26 10.93
C GLY A 56 3.19 -13.87 9.55
N LEU A 57 2.61 -13.10 8.62
CA LEU A 57 2.45 -13.52 7.23
C LEU A 57 3.81 -13.71 6.54
N PHE A 58 4.77 -12.79 6.76
CA PHE A 58 6.09 -12.89 6.15
C PHE A 58 6.90 -14.05 6.73
N GLU A 59 6.81 -14.30 8.04
CA GLU A 59 7.42 -15.46 8.69
C GLU A 59 6.85 -16.78 8.15
N ALA A 60 5.54 -16.84 7.98
CA ALA A 60 4.90 -18.02 7.39
C ALA A 60 5.36 -18.25 5.95
N ALA A 61 5.47 -17.19 5.14
CA ALA A 61 5.93 -17.27 3.76
C ALA A 61 7.39 -17.72 3.67
N GLU A 62 8.26 -17.24 4.54
CA GLU A 62 9.66 -17.69 4.64
C GLU A 62 9.74 -19.16 5.04
N ARG A 63 9.02 -19.56 6.09
CA ARG A 63 9.00 -20.94 6.59
C ARG A 63 8.60 -21.96 5.52
N ILE A 64 7.67 -21.60 4.62
CA ILE A 64 7.26 -22.48 3.52
C ILE A 64 8.08 -22.25 2.24
N GLY A 65 9.17 -21.50 2.30
CA GLY A 65 10.11 -21.28 1.21
C GLY A 65 9.59 -20.43 0.05
N ARG A 66 8.57 -19.58 0.29
CA ARG A 66 8.02 -18.68 -0.74
C ARG A 66 8.81 -17.38 -0.88
N ILE A 67 9.48 -16.98 0.19
CA ILE A 67 10.39 -15.84 0.20
C ILE A 67 11.68 -16.25 0.93
N SER A 68 12.79 -15.61 0.59
CA SER A 68 14.07 -15.77 1.29
C SER A 68 14.13 -14.88 2.54
N PRO A 69 15.05 -15.14 3.49
CA PRO A 69 15.30 -14.25 4.64
C PRO A 69 15.61 -12.80 4.23
N ALA A 70 16.35 -12.60 3.14
CA ALA A 70 16.66 -11.27 2.61
C ALA A 70 15.40 -10.56 2.08
N GLN A 71 14.53 -11.28 1.38
CA GLN A 71 13.25 -10.74 0.92
C GLN A 71 12.32 -10.41 2.09
N ARG A 72 12.29 -11.24 3.13
CA ARG A 72 11.54 -10.93 4.35
C ARG A 72 12.04 -9.64 4.99
N ALA A 73 13.34 -9.47 5.18
CA ALA A 73 13.91 -8.25 5.76
C ALA A 73 13.54 -6.99 4.95
N MET A 74 13.56 -7.10 3.62
CA MET A 74 13.13 -6.01 2.73
C MET A 74 11.64 -5.67 2.89
N LEU A 75 10.77 -6.68 3.00
CA LEU A 75 9.34 -6.50 3.19
C LEU A 75 9.01 -5.86 4.55
N GLU A 76 9.71 -6.26 5.62
CA GLU A 76 9.57 -5.64 6.94
C GLU A 76 10.02 -4.18 6.92
N ALA A 77 11.16 -3.87 6.33
CA ALA A 77 11.65 -2.49 6.18
C ALA A 77 10.67 -1.63 5.38
N PHE A 78 10.09 -2.17 4.30
CA PHE A 78 9.06 -1.48 3.52
C PHE A 78 7.79 -1.24 4.34
N ARG A 79 7.35 -2.21 5.15
CA ARG A 79 6.18 -2.07 6.01
C ARG A 79 6.34 -0.97 7.06
N GLU A 80 7.54 -0.89 7.68
CA GLU A 80 7.85 0.09 8.71
C GLU A 80 8.00 1.52 8.16
N ALA A 81 8.66 1.66 7.02
CA ALA A 81 8.96 2.94 6.40
C ALA A 81 8.84 2.88 4.86
N PRO A 82 7.61 2.82 4.29
CA PRO A 82 7.40 2.60 2.86
C PRO A 82 8.12 3.62 1.97
N HIS A 83 8.07 4.90 2.34
CA HIS A 83 8.75 5.96 1.57
C HIS A 83 10.26 5.85 1.66
N GLY A 84 10.82 5.58 2.85
CA GLY A 84 12.25 5.41 3.05
C GLY A 84 12.80 4.17 2.33
N ALA A 85 12.10 3.05 2.44
CA ALA A 85 12.48 1.82 1.77
C ALA A 85 12.43 1.96 0.24
N MET A 86 11.39 2.61 -0.30
CA MET A 86 11.30 2.87 -1.74
C MET A 86 12.38 3.84 -2.21
N ARG A 87 12.67 4.88 -1.42
CA ARG A 87 13.78 5.80 -1.73
C ARG A 87 15.11 5.07 -1.80
N ALA A 88 15.44 4.25 -0.81
CA ALA A 88 16.67 3.46 -0.78
C ALA A 88 16.76 2.54 -2.02
N PHE A 89 15.68 1.81 -2.31
CA PHE A 89 15.61 0.95 -3.49
C PHE A 89 15.84 1.71 -4.80
N LEU A 90 15.22 2.87 -4.98
CA LEU A 90 15.35 3.66 -6.21
C LEU A 90 16.75 4.29 -6.37
N LEU A 91 17.43 4.58 -5.26
CA LEU A 91 18.83 5.05 -5.29
C LEU A 91 19.81 3.92 -5.65
N GLU A 92 19.55 2.70 -5.16
CA GLU A 92 20.35 1.51 -5.49
C GLU A 92 20.08 0.98 -6.91
N HIS A 93 18.88 1.23 -7.45
CA HIS A 93 18.40 0.73 -8.74
C HIS A 93 17.88 1.86 -9.64
N PRO A 94 18.76 2.80 -10.06
CA PRO A 94 18.32 3.95 -10.87
C PRO A 94 17.73 3.52 -12.22
N GLU A 95 18.13 2.35 -12.75
CA GLU A 95 17.57 1.76 -13.97
C GLU A 95 16.09 1.39 -13.84
N PHE A 96 15.58 1.19 -12.63
CA PHE A 96 14.19 0.79 -12.40
C PHE A 96 13.20 1.82 -12.94
N LEU A 97 13.39 3.11 -12.63
CA LEU A 97 12.54 4.19 -13.16
C LEU A 97 12.70 4.34 -14.68
N GLN A 98 13.90 4.19 -15.21
CA GLN A 98 14.15 4.24 -16.65
C GLN A 98 13.38 3.13 -17.38
N ASN A 99 13.44 1.91 -16.87
CA ASN A 99 12.72 0.78 -17.42
C ASN A 99 11.19 0.97 -17.29
N ALA A 100 10.72 1.52 -16.18
CA ALA A 100 9.31 1.82 -15.96
C ALA A 100 8.77 2.87 -16.95
N LEU A 101 9.57 3.88 -17.31
CA LEU A 101 9.20 4.88 -18.33
C LEU A 101 9.02 4.28 -19.74
N GLN A 102 9.71 3.17 -20.02
CA GLN A 102 9.65 2.46 -21.31
C GLN A 102 8.65 1.30 -21.29
N SER A 103 7.92 1.10 -20.20
CA SER A 103 6.97 0.02 -20.00
C SER A 103 5.58 0.36 -20.59
N ASP A 104 4.53 -0.34 -20.15
CA ASP A 104 3.15 -0.02 -20.56
C ASP A 104 2.74 1.40 -20.16
N GLN A 105 1.74 1.94 -20.87
CA GLN A 105 1.29 3.33 -20.73
C GLN A 105 0.98 3.71 -19.25
N LYS A 106 0.36 2.80 -18.50
CA LYS A 106 -0.03 3.06 -17.10
C LYS A 106 1.18 3.10 -16.18
N THR A 107 2.14 2.23 -16.37
CA THR A 107 3.39 2.16 -15.61
C THR A 107 4.28 3.37 -15.93
N ALA A 108 4.40 3.73 -17.22
CA ALA A 108 5.15 4.89 -17.67
C ALA A 108 4.58 6.20 -17.10
N GLN A 109 3.25 6.34 -17.09
CA GLN A 109 2.59 7.52 -16.52
C GLN A 109 2.85 7.64 -15.01
N ARG A 110 2.84 6.54 -14.26
CA ARG A 110 3.15 6.53 -12.82
C ARG A 110 4.61 6.87 -12.54
N ALA A 111 5.53 6.32 -13.30
CA ALA A 111 6.95 6.65 -13.20
C ALA A 111 7.22 8.14 -13.48
N LYS A 112 6.56 8.69 -14.51
CA LYS A 112 6.63 10.11 -14.83
C LYS A 112 6.14 11.00 -13.69
N LEU A 113 4.97 10.70 -13.12
CA LEU A 113 4.44 11.42 -11.96
C LEU A 113 5.37 11.33 -10.74
N CYS A 114 5.96 10.17 -10.50
CA CYS A 114 6.92 9.96 -9.41
C CYS A 114 8.14 10.90 -9.54
N ILE A 115 8.65 11.06 -10.76
CA ILE A 115 9.80 11.94 -11.05
C ILE A 115 9.38 13.42 -10.98
N GLU A 116 8.29 13.80 -11.64
CA GLU A 116 7.83 15.20 -11.72
C GLU A 116 7.45 15.77 -10.35
N GLN A 117 6.91 14.94 -9.46
CA GLN A 117 6.51 15.34 -8.11
C GLN A 117 7.61 15.12 -7.07
N ASP A 118 8.76 14.60 -7.47
CA ASP A 118 9.88 14.22 -6.58
C ASP A 118 9.41 13.46 -5.32
N LEU A 119 8.50 12.49 -5.51
CA LEU A 119 7.79 11.80 -4.43
C LEU A 119 8.71 11.13 -3.40
N TYR A 120 9.93 10.78 -3.81
CA TYR A 120 10.91 10.09 -2.98
C TYR A 120 12.18 10.89 -2.73
N HIS A 121 12.21 12.19 -3.10
CA HIS A 121 13.36 13.07 -2.93
C HIS A 121 14.67 12.45 -3.45
N LEU A 122 14.66 12.11 -4.74
CA LEU A 122 15.78 11.45 -5.41
C LEU A 122 16.85 12.41 -5.94
N GLN A 123 16.55 13.71 -5.94
CA GLN A 123 17.46 14.77 -6.37
C GLN A 123 18.29 15.31 -5.23
#